data_86671607e3b4b6dbade60dcd4cfcc441
#
_entry.id   86671607e3b4b6dbade60dcd4cfcc441
#
_cell.length_a   1.000
_cell.length_b   1.000
_cell.length_c   1.000
_cell.angle_alpha   90.00
_cell.angle_beta   90.00
_cell.angle_gamma   90.00
#
_symmetry.space_group_name_H-M   'P 1'
#
loop_
_entity.id
_entity.type
_entity.pdbx_description
1 polymer ?
#
loop_
_entity_poly.entity_id
_entity_poly.type
_entity_poly.pdbx_seq_one_letter_code
_entity_poly.pdbx_strand_id
1 'polypeptide(L)'
;MPSPSPTRRTFVSSLAGIGAASLVSDWALVRSALAHASTAVSQQPPPPFTNLTAEEASVISAAAERIIPSDGTPGAREAGVIYFIDRAFGTFMKDQLVDARKDIKDLNKRATKRNRAVQSFAQLSEADQDAVLREIQQTPLFNGLRYLTIVGTFANSSWGGNRDNTGWKLIGFEPHGLHKPPFGYYDAQLAKGGR
;
A
#
# COMPACT_ATOMS: atom_id res chain seq x y z
N MET A 1 4.36 14.87 30.21
CA MET A 1 5.41 15.34 29.27
C MET A 1 5.04 14.80 27.90
N PRO A 2 4.90 15.63 26.87
CA PRO A 2 4.63 15.14 25.52
C PRO A 2 5.87 14.41 24.99
N SER A 3 5.68 13.23 24.42
CA SER A 3 6.72 12.46 23.75
C SER A 3 7.25 13.24 22.55
N PRO A 4 8.58 13.27 22.32
CA PRO A 4 9.15 14.01 21.21
C PRO A 4 8.65 13.42 19.88
N SER A 5 8.20 14.30 18.98
CA SER A 5 7.81 13.93 17.61
C SER A 5 8.99 13.27 16.89
N PRO A 6 8.78 12.17 16.16
CA PRO A 6 9.85 11.48 15.45
C PRO A 6 10.47 12.41 14.41
N THR A 7 11.79 12.55 14.43
CA THR A 7 12.52 13.34 13.45
C THR A 7 12.54 12.63 12.09
N ARG A 8 12.74 13.37 10.97
CA ARG A 8 12.90 12.78 9.61
C ARG A 8 13.94 11.65 9.59
N ARG A 9 14.99 11.76 10.41
CA ARG A 9 16.06 10.75 10.52
C ARG A 9 15.54 9.47 11.20
N THR A 10 14.69 9.59 12.23
CA THR A 10 14.06 8.44 12.89
C THR A 10 13.04 7.74 11.97
N PHE A 11 12.34 8.50 11.13
CA PHE A 11 11.44 7.96 10.13
C PHE A 11 12.20 7.15 9.05
N VAL A 12 13.31 7.67 8.55
CA VAL A 12 14.16 6.96 7.56
C VAL A 12 14.84 5.73 8.17
N SER A 13 15.29 5.80 9.43
CA SER A 13 15.91 4.65 10.11
C SER A 13 14.91 3.56 10.51
N SER A 14 13.64 3.89 10.76
CA SER A 14 12.60 2.88 10.99
C SER A 14 12.18 2.14 9.71
N LEU A 15 12.39 2.73 8.53
CA LEU A 15 12.31 2.05 7.24
C LEU A 15 13.48 1.07 7.00
N ALA A 16 14.63 1.31 7.60
CA ALA A 16 15.83 0.47 7.46
C ALA A 16 15.75 -0.85 8.26
N GLY A 17 14.81 -0.97 9.20
CA GLY A 17 14.59 -2.20 9.99
C GLY A 17 13.87 -3.33 9.23
N ILE A 18 13.22 -3.02 8.12
CA ILE A 18 12.69 -4.03 7.18
C ILE A 18 13.64 -3.96 6.01
N GLY A 19 14.38 -5.01 5.66
CA GLY A 19 15.35 -5.11 4.55
C GLY A 19 15.13 -4.21 3.32
N ALA A 20 14.86 -2.93 3.54
CA ALA A 20 14.59 -1.91 2.52
C ALA A 20 15.78 -1.73 1.57
N ALA A 21 16.99 -2.06 2.02
CA ALA A 21 18.17 -2.01 1.17
C ALA A 21 18.14 -3.05 0.04
N SER A 22 17.50 -4.21 0.26
CA SER A 22 17.32 -5.23 -0.79
C SER A 22 16.13 -4.93 -1.71
N LEU A 23 15.14 -4.14 -1.26
CA LEU A 23 13.99 -3.77 -2.09
C LEU A 23 14.33 -2.72 -3.16
N VAL A 24 15.36 -1.93 -2.93
CA VAL A 24 15.77 -0.85 -3.88
C VAL A 24 16.57 -1.39 -5.06
N SER A 25 17.19 -2.59 -4.94
CA SER A 25 18.01 -3.16 -6.00
C SER A 25 17.21 -3.78 -7.15
N ASP A 26 15.91 -4.08 -6.96
CA ASP A 26 15.11 -4.81 -7.94
C ASP A 26 13.91 -4.01 -8.49
N TRP A 27 14.11 -2.75 -8.83
CA TRP A 27 13.08 -1.90 -9.44
C TRP A 27 12.40 -2.54 -10.67
N ALA A 28 13.10 -3.37 -11.41
CA ALA A 28 12.53 -4.09 -12.55
C ALA A 28 11.40 -5.05 -12.10
N LEU A 29 11.57 -5.75 -10.98
CA LEU A 29 10.56 -6.66 -10.43
C LEU A 29 9.38 -5.88 -9.83
N VAL A 30 9.63 -4.76 -9.13
CA VAL A 30 8.57 -3.89 -8.63
C VAL A 30 7.72 -3.34 -9.77
N ARG A 31 8.36 -2.86 -10.84
CA ARG A 31 7.67 -2.39 -12.05
C ARG A 31 6.84 -3.49 -12.71
N SER A 32 7.38 -4.70 -12.79
CA SER A 32 6.66 -5.86 -13.32
C SER A 32 5.42 -6.20 -12.48
N ALA A 33 5.53 -6.15 -11.15
CA ALA A 33 4.41 -6.40 -10.26
C ALA A 33 3.31 -5.33 -10.38
N LEU A 34 3.70 -4.07 -10.51
CA LEU A 34 2.77 -2.95 -10.73
C LEU A 34 2.05 -3.06 -12.08
N ALA A 35 2.78 -3.41 -13.15
CA ALA A 35 2.20 -3.63 -14.46
C ALA A 35 1.19 -4.78 -14.46
N HIS A 36 1.51 -5.87 -13.74
CA HIS A 36 0.59 -6.99 -13.56
C HIS A 36 -0.69 -6.56 -12.85
N ALA A 37 -0.58 -5.81 -11.75
CA ALA A 37 -1.72 -5.33 -10.99
C ALA A 37 -2.66 -4.45 -11.85
N SER A 38 -2.09 -3.51 -12.61
CA SER A 38 -2.84 -2.63 -13.51
C SER A 38 -3.60 -3.42 -14.58
N THR A 39 -2.98 -4.44 -15.15
CA THR A 39 -3.62 -5.30 -16.16
C THR A 39 -4.72 -6.17 -15.53
N ALA A 40 -4.46 -6.75 -14.36
CA ALA A 40 -5.39 -7.65 -13.68
C ALA A 40 -6.73 -6.99 -13.34
N VAL A 41 -6.71 -5.74 -12.89
CA VAL A 41 -7.94 -4.98 -12.59
C VAL A 41 -8.82 -4.77 -13.81
N SER A 42 -8.23 -4.77 -15.02
CA SER A 42 -8.96 -4.55 -16.28
C SER A 42 -9.59 -5.81 -16.85
N GLN A 43 -9.16 -6.98 -16.41
CA GLN A 43 -9.64 -8.27 -16.95
C GLN A 43 -10.97 -8.68 -16.32
N GLN A 44 -11.86 -9.23 -17.13
CA GLN A 44 -13.11 -9.83 -16.68
C GLN A 44 -13.28 -11.20 -17.34
N PRO A 45 -13.26 -12.29 -16.56
CA PRO A 45 -13.04 -12.33 -15.11
C PRO A 45 -11.61 -11.93 -14.74
N PRO A 46 -11.38 -11.45 -13.50
CA PRO A 46 -10.05 -11.13 -13.04
C PRO A 46 -9.16 -12.39 -13.00
N PRO A 47 -7.85 -12.28 -13.26
CA PRO A 47 -6.96 -13.42 -13.26
C PRO A 47 -6.85 -14.02 -11.84
N PRO A 48 -6.62 -15.34 -11.73
CA PRO A 48 -6.38 -15.98 -10.45
C PRO A 48 -5.08 -15.46 -9.83
N PHE A 49 -5.02 -15.48 -8.50
CA PHE A 49 -3.79 -15.24 -7.75
C PHE A 49 -2.80 -16.36 -7.99
N THR A 50 -1.51 -16.04 -8.02
CA THR A 50 -0.44 -17.00 -8.33
C THR A 50 0.36 -17.43 -7.10
N ASN A 51 0.42 -16.59 -6.08
CA ASN A 51 1.23 -16.79 -4.87
C ASN A 51 0.38 -16.83 -3.60
N LEU A 52 -0.77 -16.18 -3.60
CA LEU A 52 -1.73 -16.15 -2.50
C LEU A 52 -2.91 -17.10 -2.80
N THR A 53 -3.47 -17.69 -1.74
CA THR A 53 -4.80 -18.30 -1.86
C THR A 53 -5.88 -17.23 -1.93
N ALA A 54 -7.09 -17.58 -2.35
CA ALA A 54 -8.21 -16.66 -2.38
C ALA A 54 -8.55 -16.10 -0.98
N GLU A 55 -8.41 -16.94 0.06
CA GLU A 55 -8.62 -16.53 1.45
C GLU A 55 -7.53 -15.54 1.91
N GLU A 56 -6.26 -15.82 1.63
CA GLU A 56 -5.16 -14.93 1.96
C GLU A 56 -5.33 -13.58 1.26
N ALA A 57 -5.66 -13.60 -0.02
CA ALA A 57 -5.91 -12.41 -0.81
C ALA A 57 -7.10 -11.59 -0.28
N SER A 58 -8.17 -12.25 0.18
CA SER A 58 -9.32 -11.59 0.79
C SER A 58 -8.94 -10.83 2.06
N VAL A 59 -8.13 -11.42 2.95
CA VAL A 59 -7.64 -10.78 4.18
C VAL A 59 -6.77 -9.56 3.85
N ILE A 60 -5.81 -9.72 2.94
CA ILE A 60 -4.91 -8.64 2.54
C ILE A 60 -5.69 -7.50 1.85
N SER A 61 -6.65 -7.84 0.96
CA SER A 61 -7.50 -6.84 0.30
C SER A 61 -8.31 -6.03 1.31
N ALA A 62 -8.92 -6.71 2.30
CA ALA A 62 -9.68 -6.02 3.34
C ALA A 62 -8.77 -5.08 4.16
N ALA A 63 -7.57 -5.52 4.51
CA ALA A 63 -6.61 -4.67 5.24
C ALA A 63 -6.13 -3.47 4.39
N ALA A 64 -5.83 -3.69 3.10
CA ALA A 64 -5.43 -2.62 2.18
C ALA A 64 -6.54 -1.59 1.99
N GLU A 65 -7.79 -2.05 1.89
CA GLU A 65 -8.97 -1.18 1.79
C GLU A 65 -9.19 -0.31 3.04
N ARG A 66 -8.80 -0.78 4.23
CA ARG A 66 -8.82 0.06 5.45
C ARG A 66 -7.68 1.06 5.51
N ILE A 67 -6.57 0.81 4.82
CA ILE A 67 -5.42 1.73 4.75
C ILE A 67 -5.67 2.84 3.73
N ILE A 68 -6.21 2.52 2.55
CA ILE A 68 -6.60 3.49 1.51
C ILE A 68 -8.00 3.09 1.02
N PRO A 69 -9.04 3.60 1.67
CA PRO A 69 -10.42 3.20 1.40
C PRO A 69 -10.96 3.78 0.09
N SER A 70 -11.97 3.09 -0.47
CA SER A 70 -12.80 3.55 -1.58
C SER A 70 -14.06 4.23 -1.02
N ASP A 71 -13.91 5.46 -0.50
CA ASP A 71 -14.96 6.21 0.21
C ASP A 71 -15.47 7.44 -0.56
N GLY A 72 -15.95 7.22 -1.77
CA GLY A 72 -16.33 8.30 -2.71
C GLY A 72 -15.20 8.72 -3.63
N THR A 73 -13.98 8.24 -3.35
CA THR A 73 -12.81 8.31 -4.22
C THR A 73 -12.22 6.92 -4.41
N PRO A 74 -11.58 6.61 -5.55
CA PRO A 74 -10.96 5.31 -5.76
C PRO A 74 -9.84 5.03 -4.75
N GLY A 75 -9.85 3.82 -4.16
CA GLY A 75 -8.89 3.38 -3.16
C GLY A 75 -7.96 2.26 -3.62
N ALA A 76 -7.53 1.43 -2.65
CA ALA A 76 -6.61 0.32 -2.89
C ALA A 76 -7.17 -0.75 -3.84
N ARG A 77 -8.48 -0.94 -3.85
CA ARG A 77 -9.17 -1.90 -4.71
C ARG A 77 -9.06 -1.49 -6.17
N GLU A 78 -9.43 -0.27 -6.50
CA GLU A 78 -9.40 0.27 -7.87
C GLU A 78 -7.98 0.40 -8.41
N ALA A 79 -7.02 0.63 -7.52
CA ALA A 79 -5.60 0.64 -7.87
C ALA A 79 -5.02 -0.77 -8.14
N GLY A 80 -5.76 -1.84 -7.85
CA GLY A 80 -5.32 -3.22 -8.05
C GLY A 80 -4.23 -3.68 -7.08
N VAL A 81 -4.19 -3.10 -5.89
CA VAL A 81 -3.14 -3.34 -4.88
C VAL A 81 -2.96 -4.81 -4.56
N ILE A 82 -4.04 -5.60 -4.48
CA ILE A 82 -3.94 -7.04 -4.16
C ILE A 82 -3.14 -7.83 -5.21
N TYR A 83 -3.30 -7.49 -6.48
CA TYR A 83 -2.54 -8.13 -7.57
C TYR A 83 -1.08 -7.73 -7.56
N PHE A 84 -0.78 -6.47 -7.18
CA PHE A 84 0.58 -6.04 -6.93
C PHE A 84 1.22 -6.84 -5.79
N ILE A 85 0.50 -7.00 -4.66
CA ILE A 85 1.00 -7.75 -3.49
C ILE A 85 1.20 -9.23 -3.82
N ASP A 86 0.25 -9.86 -4.51
CA ASP A 86 0.39 -11.24 -4.97
C ASP A 86 1.67 -11.42 -5.79
N ARG A 87 1.90 -10.53 -6.75
CA ARG A 87 3.10 -10.58 -7.59
C ARG A 87 4.38 -10.26 -6.82
N ALA A 88 4.33 -9.35 -5.86
CA ALA A 88 5.46 -9.04 -4.99
C ALA A 88 5.93 -10.28 -4.22
N PHE A 89 5.01 -11.07 -3.67
CA PHE A 89 5.32 -12.33 -3.00
C PHE A 89 5.85 -13.44 -3.93
N GLY A 90 5.65 -13.32 -5.22
CA GLY A 90 6.27 -14.20 -6.21
C GLY A 90 7.64 -13.73 -6.69
N THR A 91 8.05 -12.50 -6.32
CA THR A 91 9.26 -11.86 -6.86
C THR A 91 10.14 -11.31 -5.75
N PHE A 92 10.19 -10.01 -5.57
CA PHE A 92 11.13 -9.32 -4.66
C PHE A 92 10.80 -9.46 -3.16
N MET A 93 9.60 -9.98 -2.80
CA MET A 93 9.20 -10.30 -1.43
C MET A 93 8.99 -11.80 -1.20
N LYS A 94 9.55 -12.64 -2.05
CA LYS A 94 9.35 -14.10 -1.99
C LYS A 94 9.71 -14.70 -0.63
N ASP A 95 10.80 -14.23 -0.03
CA ASP A 95 11.29 -14.74 1.25
C ASP A 95 10.37 -14.37 2.43
N GLN A 96 9.57 -13.32 2.28
CA GLN A 96 8.64 -12.85 3.31
C GLN A 96 7.27 -13.56 3.24
N LEU A 97 6.98 -14.34 2.21
CA LEU A 97 5.67 -14.99 2.04
C LEU A 97 5.32 -15.93 3.20
N VAL A 98 6.31 -16.64 3.74
CA VAL A 98 6.10 -17.57 4.87
C VAL A 98 5.67 -16.81 6.13
N ASP A 99 6.30 -15.69 6.40
CA ASP A 99 5.97 -14.85 7.56
C ASP A 99 4.65 -14.11 7.34
N ALA A 100 4.39 -13.60 6.14
CA ALA A 100 3.10 -13.01 5.79
C ALA A 100 1.93 -13.98 6.03
N ARG A 101 2.10 -15.26 5.73
CA ARG A 101 1.08 -16.29 6.03
C ARG A 101 0.83 -16.49 7.52
N LYS A 102 1.87 -16.41 8.36
CA LYS A 102 1.70 -16.44 9.83
C LYS A 102 0.93 -15.20 10.30
N ASP A 103 1.26 -14.06 9.75
CA ASP A 103 0.64 -12.77 10.05
C ASP A 103 -0.85 -12.75 9.66
N ILE A 104 -1.19 -13.27 8.50
CA ILE A 104 -2.59 -13.43 8.05
C ILE A 104 -3.37 -14.34 9.04
N LYS A 105 -2.75 -15.44 9.48
CA LYS A 105 -3.36 -16.30 10.51
C LYS A 105 -3.56 -15.58 11.83
N ASP A 106 -2.63 -14.71 12.23
CA ASP A 106 -2.78 -13.90 13.45
C ASP A 106 -3.92 -12.89 13.30
N LEU A 107 -4.05 -12.22 12.15
CA LEU A 107 -5.19 -11.35 11.85
C LEU A 107 -6.53 -12.09 11.99
N ASN A 108 -6.63 -13.30 11.42
CA ASN A 108 -7.85 -14.11 11.52
C ASN A 108 -8.15 -14.54 12.97
N LYS A 109 -7.12 -14.88 13.77
CA LYS A 109 -7.30 -15.16 15.21
C LYS A 109 -7.82 -13.95 15.99
N ARG A 110 -7.30 -12.75 15.71
CA ARG A 110 -7.79 -11.50 16.29
C ARG A 110 -9.23 -11.22 15.90
N ALA A 111 -9.57 -11.46 14.63
CA ALA A 111 -10.93 -11.33 14.14
C ALA A 111 -11.90 -12.25 14.88
N THR A 112 -11.58 -13.54 15.02
CA THR A 112 -12.41 -14.52 15.73
C THR A 112 -12.50 -14.19 17.24
N LYS A 113 -11.43 -13.67 17.84
CA LYS A 113 -11.47 -13.21 19.25
C LYS A 113 -12.41 -12.03 19.44
N ARG A 114 -12.46 -11.12 18.46
CA ARG A 114 -13.29 -9.93 18.47
C ARG A 114 -14.77 -10.24 18.19
N ASN A 115 -15.01 -11.08 17.20
CA ASN A 115 -16.34 -11.56 16.85
C ASN A 115 -16.30 -13.07 16.56
N ARG A 116 -16.90 -13.86 17.46
CA ARG A 116 -16.89 -15.34 17.36
C ARG A 116 -17.70 -15.89 16.18
N ALA A 117 -18.54 -15.07 15.55
CA ALA A 117 -19.34 -15.47 14.38
C ALA A 117 -18.54 -15.44 13.07
N VAL A 118 -17.33 -14.83 13.05
CA VAL A 118 -16.49 -14.74 11.86
C VAL A 118 -15.27 -15.65 11.95
N GLN A 119 -14.78 -16.11 10.80
CA GLN A 119 -13.59 -16.96 10.69
C GLN A 119 -12.39 -16.20 10.09
N SER A 120 -12.64 -15.03 9.50
CA SER A 120 -11.64 -14.25 8.79
C SER A 120 -11.75 -12.78 9.12
N PHE A 121 -10.59 -12.08 9.12
CA PHE A 121 -10.52 -10.63 9.24
C PHE A 121 -11.39 -9.91 8.17
N ALA A 122 -11.43 -10.46 6.95
CA ALA A 122 -12.23 -9.89 5.87
C ALA A 122 -13.75 -9.91 6.12
N GLN A 123 -14.22 -10.75 7.06
CA GLN A 123 -15.64 -10.85 7.43
C GLN A 123 -16.06 -9.91 8.56
N LEU A 124 -15.11 -9.22 9.18
CA LEU A 124 -15.41 -8.22 10.19
C LEU A 124 -16.09 -6.99 9.58
N SER A 125 -16.85 -6.27 10.39
CA SER A 125 -17.28 -4.92 10.05
C SER A 125 -16.06 -4.00 9.86
N GLU A 126 -16.19 -2.94 9.06
CA GLU A 126 -15.12 -1.97 8.85
C GLU A 126 -14.58 -1.38 10.16
N ALA A 127 -15.47 -1.05 11.10
CA ALA A 127 -15.11 -0.53 12.41
C ALA A 127 -14.28 -1.55 13.22
N ASP A 128 -14.61 -2.84 13.11
CA ASP A 128 -13.87 -3.91 13.78
C ASP A 128 -12.53 -4.19 13.09
N GLN A 129 -12.48 -4.13 11.76
CA GLN A 129 -11.23 -4.21 11.01
C GLN A 129 -10.28 -3.09 11.42
N ASP A 130 -10.77 -1.86 11.48
CA ASP A 130 -9.99 -0.70 11.94
C ASP A 130 -9.47 -0.87 13.36
N ALA A 131 -10.28 -1.41 14.27
CA ALA A 131 -9.86 -1.64 15.63
C ALA A 131 -8.75 -2.70 15.72
N VAL A 132 -8.85 -3.80 14.95
CA VAL A 132 -7.79 -4.82 14.87
C VAL A 132 -6.51 -4.23 14.25
N LEU A 133 -6.61 -3.42 13.20
CA LEU A 133 -5.44 -2.78 12.59
C LEU A 133 -4.76 -1.79 13.54
N ARG A 134 -5.52 -1.05 14.37
CA ARG A 134 -4.95 -0.17 15.40
C ARG A 134 -4.16 -0.95 16.45
N GLU A 135 -4.59 -2.15 16.85
CA GLU A 135 -3.86 -2.99 17.78
C GLU A 135 -2.46 -3.38 17.27
N ILE A 136 -2.32 -3.53 15.94
CA ILE A 136 -1.07 -3.97 15.31
C ILE A 136 -0.28 -2.85 14.62
N GLN A 137 -0.70 -1.59 14.72
CA GLN A 137 -0.12 -0.47 13.97
C GLN A 137 1.39 -0.24 14.17
N GLN A 138 1.96 -0.76 15.28
CA GLN A 138 3.39 -0.66 15.58
C GLN A 138 4.17 -1.94 15.20
N THR A 139 3.52 -2.91 14.58
CA THR A 139 4.16 -4.18 14.20
C THR A 139 4.77 -4.14 12.81
N PRO A 140 5.77 -5.00 12.52
CA PRO A 140 6.32 -5.16 11.16
C PRO A 140 5.25 -5.54 10.13
N LEU A 141 4.27 -6.34 10.52
CA LEU A 141 3.13 -6.72 9.68
C LEU A 141 2.39 -5.48 9.14
N PHE A 142 1.95 -4.59 10.03
CA PHE A 142 1.21 -3.40 9.61
C PHE A 142 2.07 -2.48 8.75
N ASN A 143 3.34 -2.30 9.10
CA ASN A 143 4.27 -1.49 8.33
C ASN A 143 4.48 -2.06 6.91
N GLY A 144 4.59 -3.39 6.78
CA GLY A 144 4.68 -4.08 5.49
C GLY A 144 3.43 -3.90 4.63
N LEU A 145 2.25 -4.16 5.21
CA LEU A 145 0.96 -3.96 4.53
C LEU A 145 0.78 -2.50 4.08
N ARG A 146 1.06 -1.54 4.96
CA ARG A 146 0.97 -0.12 4.66
C ARG A 146 1.91 0.27 3.53
N TYR A 147 3.17 -0.19 3.58
CA TYR A 147 4.15 0.08 2.52
C TYR A 147 3.68 -0.45 1.17
N LEU A 148 3.29 -1.72 1.10
CA LEU A 148 2.83 -2.34 -0.15
C LEU A 148 1.55 -1.68 -0.69
N THR A 149 0.63 -1.29 0.20
CA THR A 149 -0.58 -0.57 -0.18
C THR A 149 -0.26 0.79 -0.78
N ILE A 150 0.64 1.57 -0.16
CA ILE A 150 1.07 2.88 -0.65
C ILE A 150 1.77 2.74 -2.01
N VAL A 151 2.72 1.80 -2.15
CA VAL A 151 3.43 1.58 -3.41
C VAL A 151 2.46 1.17 -4.51
N GLY A 152 1.57 0.22 -4.25
CA GLY A 152 0.58 -0.23 -5.23
C GLY A 152 -0.39 0.87 -5.67
N THR A 153 -0.69 1.82 -4.78
CA THR A 153 -1.63 2.92 -5.08
C THR A 153 -0.97 4.12 -5.75
N PHE A 154 0.22 4.53 -5.32
CA PHE A 154 0.81 5.84 -5.70
C PHE A 154 2.05 5.76 -6.59
N ALA A 155 2.53 4.58 -6.95
CA ALA A 155 3.65 4.46 -7.87
C ALA A 155 3.34 5.13 -9.23
N ASN A 156 4.37 5.47 -9.97
CA ASN A 156 4.21 6.09 -11.29
C ASN A 156 3.41 5.18 -12.22
N SER A 157 2.35 5.71 -12.84
CA SER A 157 1.47 4.96 -13.75
C SER A 157 2.21 4.39 -14.96
N SER A 158 3.30 5.01 -15.40
CA SER A 158 4.16 4.47 -16.47
C SER A 158 4.83 3.14 -16.09
N TRP A 159 4.83 2.79 -14.79
CA TRP A 159 5.35 1.52 -14.28
C TRP A 159 4.26 0.47 -14.06
N GLY A 160 3.00 0.80 -14.40
CA GLY A 160 1.87 -0.10 -14.35
C GLY A 160 1.07 -0.09 -13.05
N GLY A 161 1.51 0.61 -12.02
CA GLY A 161 0.71 0.92 -10.84
C GLY A 161 -0.08 2.22 -11.02
N ASN A 162 -0.84 2.64 -9.99
CA ASN A 162 -1.57 3.90 -10.01
C ASN A 162 -2.38 4.08 -11.31
N ARG A 163 -3.18 3.05 -11.63
CA ARG A 163 -3.94 2.98 -12.87
C ARG A 163 -4.75 4.25 -13.09
N ASP A 164 -4.72 4.77 -14.31
CA ASP A 164 -5.41 6.00 -14.70
C ASP A 164 -5.09 7.20 -13.80
N ASN A 165 -3.90 7.18 -13.17
CA ASN A 165 -3.46 8.14 -12.15
C ASN A 165 -4.43 8.22 -10.95
N THR A 166 -5.09 7.12 -10.62
CA THR A 166 -6.09 7.04 -9.55
C THR A 166 -5.56 7.57 -8.22
N GLY A 167 -4.40 7.08 -7.76
CA GLY A 167 -3.77 7.55 -6.53
C GLY A 167 -3.30 9.00 -6.62
N TRP A 168 -2.82 9.46 -7.77
CA TRP A 168 -2.42 10.86 -7.96
C TRP A 168 -3.61 11.80 -7.96
N LYS A 169 -4.73 11.41 -8.59
CA LYS A 169 -5.99 12.16 -8.52
C LYS A 169 -6.50 12.28 -7.09
N LEU A 170 -6.39 11.20 -6.30
CA LEU A 170 -6.78 11.19 -4.90
C LEU A 170 -6.05 12.24 -4.06
N ILE A 171 -4.75 12.46 -4.32
CA ILE A 171 -3.92 13.45 -3.60
C ILE A 171 -3.81 14.80 -4.33
N GLY A 172 -4.55 14.99 -5.42
CA GLY A 172 -4.49 16.22 -6.22
C GLY A 172 -3.14 16.45 -6.91
N PHE A 173 -2.37 15.38 -7.15
CA PHE A 173 -1.09 15.48 -7.83
C PHE A 173 -1.26 15.39 -9.34
N GLU A 174 -0.81 16.44 -10.04
CA GLU A 174 -0.71 16.45 -11.50
C GLU A 174 0.74 16.15 -11.92
N PRO A 175 0.97 15.09 -12.72
CA PRO A 175 2.31 14.79 -13.19
C PRO A 175 2.75 15.82 -14.23
N HIS A 176 3.73 16.62 -13.91
CA HIS A 176 4.37 17.53 -14.85
C HIS A 176 5.71 16.92 -15.29
N GLY A 177 5.89 16.72 -16.59
CA GLY A 177 7.14 16.19 -17.18
C GLY A 177 8.34 17.14 -16.98
N LEU A 178 8.06 18.44 -16.85
CA LEU A 178 9.03 19.49 -16.55
C LEU A 178 8.39 20.48 -15.59
N HIS A 179 9.01 20.66 -14.44
CA HIS A 179 8.64 21.75 -13.54
C HIS A 179 9.05 23.08 -14.19
N LYS A 180 8.07 23.98 -14.39
CA LYS A 180 8.32 25.36 -14.80
C LYS A 180 8.34 26.25 -13.59
N PRO A 181 9.13 27.33 -13.58
CA PRO A 181 9.06 28.33 -12.51
C PRO A 181 7.63 28.85 -12.33
N PRO A 182 7.22 29.19 -11.09
CA PRO A 182 8.02 29.19 -9.85
C PRO A 182 8.13 27.80 -9.22
N PHE A 183 9.35 27.40 -8.79
CA PHE A 183 9.66 26.06 -8.27
C PHE A 183 9.32 25.85 -6.79
N GLY A 184 8.73 26.82 -6.13
CA GLY A 184 8.32 26.76 -4.74
C GLY A 184 7.91 28.10 -4.17
N TYR A 185 7.63 28.14 -2.85
CA TYR A 185 7.10 29.33 -2.19
C TYR A 185 8.01 30.55 -2.38
N TYR A 186 9.31 30.42 -2.14
CA TYR A 186 10.24 31.53 -2.25
C TYR A 186 10.41 32.04 -3.69
N ASP A 187 10.47 31.12 -4.64
CA ASP A 187 10.56 31.46 -6.06
C ASP A 187 9.30 32.16 -6.55
N ALA A 188 8.12 31.70 -6.08
CA ALA A 188 6.85 32.35 -6.34
C ALA A 188 6.75 33.74 -5.74
N GLN A 189 7.37 34.02 -4.57
CA GLN A 189 7.45 35.34 -3.97
C GLN A 189 8.35 36.26 -4.78
N LEU A 190 9.52 35.79 -5.21
CA LEU A 190 10.44 36.56 -6.07
C LEU A 190 9.78 36.92 -7.41
N ALA A 191 9.07 35.98 -8.03
CA ALA A 191 8.35 36.24 -9.28
C ALA A 191 7.21 37.28 -9.13
N LYS A 192 6.61 37.42 -7.93
CA LYS A 192 5.59 38.42 -7.64
C LYS A 192 6.18 39.78 -7.28
N GLY A 193 7.38 39.82 -6.67
CA GLY A 193 8.04 41.05 -6.21
C GLY A 193 8.91 41.73 -7.27
N GLY A 194 9.08 41.14 -8.42
CA GLY A 194 9.92 41.66 -9.52
C GLY A 194 9.19 42.54 -10.54
N ARG A 195 8.15 43.26 -10.14
CA ARG A 195 7.49 44.31 -10.96
C ARG A 195 7.71 45.66 -10.34
#